data_f5523416753a1cbd29365a328edcbec6
#
_entry.id   f5523416753a1cbd29365a328edcbec6
#
_cell.length_a   1.000
_cell.length_b   1.000
_cell.length_c   1.000
_cell.angle_alpha   90.00
_cell.angle_beta   90.00
_cell.angle_gamma   90.00
#
_symmetry.space_group_name_H-M   'P 1'
#
loop_
_entity.id
_entity.type
_entity.pdbx_description
1 polymer ?
#
loop_
_entity_poly.entity_id
_entity_poly.type
_entity_poly.pdbx_seq_one_letter_code
_entity_poly.pdbx_strand_id
1 'polypeptide(L)'
;MDLNEAITWASNNHHGVLITLRKDGRPQSSDIAYAVINGKFCISATATRAKTKNLLRDNRAVLHITSPETWSYLSLDGVVEVTEIAQVAEDPVCKELATVFTAVQKKQHPDWNEFNQAMIKDKRLVIRFVPSSAVGQIN
;
A
#
# COMPACT_ATOMS: atom_id res chain seq x y z
N MET A 1 -4.19 -3.07 -21.17
CA MET A 1 -5.03 -2.07 -20.49
C MET A 1 -4.23 -0.80 -20.27
N ASP A 2 -4.86 0.34 -20.43
CA ASP A 2 -4.21 1.63 -20.16
C ASP A 2 -3.94 1.79 -18.67
N LEU A 3 -2.71 2.11 -18.32
CA LEU A 3 -2.29 2.18 -16.92
C LEU A 3 -2.98 3.34 -16.18
N ASN A 4 -3.15 4.49 -16.81
CA ASN A 4 -3.82 5.63 -16.18
C ASN A 4 -5.29 5.34 -15.89
N GLU A 5 -5.96 4.66 -16.80
CA GLU A 5 -7.34 4.22 -16.59
C GLU A 5 -7.43 3.23 -15.43
N ALA A 6 -6.49 2.28 -15.37
CA ALA A 6 -6.41 1.32 -14.27
C ALA A 6 -6.21 2.02 -12.92
N ILE A 7 -5.29 2.97 -12.83
CA ILE A 7 -5.03 3.73 -11.61
C ILE A 7 -6.26 4.54 -11.19
N THR A 8 -6.93 5.18 -12.14
CA THR A 8 -8.15 5.95 -11.87
C THR A 8 -9.24 5.07 -11.28
N TRP A 9 -9.47 3.89 -11.89
CA TRP A 9 -10.45 2.93 -11.34
C TRP A 9 -10.05 2.49 -9.94
N ALA A 10 -8.79 2.12 -9.75
CA ALA A 10 -8.28 1.64 -8.48
C ALA A 10 -8.34 2.68 -7.36
N SER A 11 -8.29 3.97 -7.71
CA SER A 11 -8.34 5.05 -6.71
C SER A 11 -9.70 5.15 -5.99
N ASN A 12 -10.73 4.50 -6.51
CA ASN A 12 -12.04 4.42 -5.88
C ASN A 12 -12.16 3.24 -4.92
N ASN A 13 -11.12 2.45 -4.78
CA ASN A 13 -11.05 1.31 -3.87
C ASN A 13 -9.91 1.54 -2.87
N HIS A 14 -9.93 0.81 -1.77
CA HIS A 14 -8.91 0.95 -0.73
C HIS A 14 -8.40 -0.40 -0.20
N HIS A 15 -8.85 -1.51 -0.79
CA HIS A 15 -8.43 -2.85 -0.38
C HIS A 15 -7.92 -3.63 -1.57
N GLY A 16 -6.88 -4.40 -1.34
CA GLY A 16 -6.31 -5.28 -2.35
C GLY A 16 -5.45 -6.36 -1.71
N VAL A 17 -4.88 -7.18 -2.56
CA VAL A 17 -3.94 -8.23 -2.18
C VAL A 17 -2.58 -7.88 -2.75
N LEU A 18 -1.61 -7.66 -1.88
CA LEU A 18 -0.24 -7.41 -2.28
C LEU A 18 0.52 -8.73 -2.31
N ILE A 19 1.13 -9.02 -3.46
CA ILE A 19 1.88 -10.25 -3.66
C ILE A 19 3.36 -9.89 -3.73
N THR A 20 4.15 -10.50 -2.83
CA THR A 20 5.58 -10.28 -2.72
C THR A 20 6.31 -11.63 -2.85
N LEU A 21 7.62 -11.60 -3.02
CA LEU A 21 8.41 -12.83 -3.19
C LEU A 21 9.15 -13.18 -1.91
N ARG A 22 8.95 -14.42 -1.46
CA ARG A 22 9.71 -15.00 -0.34
C ARG A 22 11.16 -15.24 -0.75
N LYS A 23 11.98 -15.48 0.24
CA LYS A 23 13.40 -15.80 0.03
C LYS A 23 13.60 -17.02 -0.88
N ASP A 24 12.70 -18.00 -0.80
CA ASP A 24 12.76 -19.20 -1.63
C ASP A 24 12.14 -19.04 -3.02
N GLY A 25 11.68 -17.81 -3.37
CA GLY A 25 11.08 -17.50 -4.65
C GLY A 25 9.58 -17.71 -4.74
N ARG A 26 8.94 -18.26 -3.71
CA ARG A 26 7.50 -18.44 -3.71
C ARG A 26 6.79 -17.10 -3.51
N PRO A 27 5.66 -16.87 -4.20
CA PRO A 27 4.85 -15.68 -3.93
C PRO A 27 4.14 -15.81 -2.59
N GLN A 28 4.00 -14.67 -1.91
CA GLN A 28 3.23 -14.56 -0.68
C GLN A 28 2.20 -13.45 -0.84
N SER A 29 0.94 -13.77 -0.57
CA SER A 29 -0.16 -12.79 -0.62
C SER A 29 -0.43 -12.21 0.75
N SER A 30 -0.82 -10.94 0.79
CA SER A 30 -1.19 -10.23 2.01
C SER A 30 -2.37 -9.31 1.71
N ASP A 31 -3.39 -9.35 2.54
CA ASP A 31 -4.46 -8.36 2.47
C ASP A 31 -3.93 -7.02 2.95
N ILE A 32 -4.19 -5.97 2.19
CA ILE A 32 -3.73 -4.62 2.53
C ILE A 32 -4.81 -3.59 2.25
N ALA A 33 -4.70 -2.47 2.96
CA ALA A 33 -5.43 -1.27 2.62
C ALA A 33 -4.45 -0.29 1.97
N TYR A 34 -4.92 0.45 0.98
CA TYR A 34 -4.08 1.41 0.26
C TYR A 34 -4.83 2.70 -0.02
N ALA A 35 -4.06 3.74 -0.27
CA ALA A 35 -4.55 4.99 -0.85
C ALA A 35 -3.68 5.34 -2.04
N VAL A 36 -4.30 5.82 -3.11
CA VAL A 36 -3.56 6.30 -4.28
C VAL A 36 -3.20 7.77 -4.04
N ILE A 37 -1.91 8.05 -3.98
CA ILE A 37 -1.37 9.39 -3.74
C ILE A 37 -0.30 9.66 -4.79
N ASN A 38 -0.51 10.65 -5.63
CA ASN A 38 0.41 11.01 -6.72
C ASN A 38 0.74 9.79 -7.62
N GLY A 39 -0.27 8.99 -7.94
CA GLY A 39 -0.12 7.82 -8.82
C GLY A 39 0.53 6.61 -8.17
N LYS A 40 0.88 6.67 -6.89
CA LYS A 40 1.47 5.56 -6.14
C LYS A 40 0.46 5.00 -5.15
N PHE A 41 0.48 3.70 -4.97
CA PHE A 41 -0.39 3.01 -4.02
C PHE A 41 0.35 2.93 -2.68
N CYS A 42 -0.08 3.75 -1.73
CA CYS A 42 0.60 3.91 -0.44
C CYS A 42 -0.07 3.04 0.62
N ILE A 43 0.73 2.25 1.31
CA ILE A 43 0.30 1.22 2.26
C ILE A 43 1.02 1.44 3.58
N SER A 44 0.26 1.54 4.68
CA SER A 44 0.83 1.54 6.03
C SER A 44 1.19 0.10 6.41
N ALA A 45 2.43 -0.14 6.79
CA ALA A 45 2.91 -1.47 7.14
C ALA A 45 3.83 -1.45 8.34
N THR A 46 3.89 -2.58 9.04
CA THR A 46 4.83 -2.78 10.15
C THR A 46 6.15 -3.33 9.59
N ALA A 47 7.27 -2.76 10.03
CA ALA A 47 8.60 -3.09 9.54
C ALA A 47 8.95 -4.58 9.71
N THR A 48 8.41 -5.25 10.73
CA THR A 48 8.73 -6.64 11.07
C THR A 48 7.88 -7.67 10.31
N ARG A 49 6.86 -7.23 9.57
CA ARG A 49 5.98 -8.15 8.82
C ARG A 49 6.71 -8.79 7.65
N ALA A 50 6.26 -10.00 7.28
CA ALA A 50 6.88 -10.77 6.21
C ALA A 50 6.88 -10.03 4.88
N LYS A 51 5.77 -9.37 4.51
CA LYS A 51 5.70 -8.62 3.25
C LYS A 51 6.74 -7.50 3.19
N THR A 52 6.98 -6.80 4.29
CA THR A 52 7.98 -5.75 4.35
C THR A 52 9.38 -6.31 4.16
N LYS A 53 9.71 -7.40 4.86
CA LYS A 53 11.01 -8.05 4.72
C LYS A 53 11.22 -8.58 3.31
N ASN A 54 10.19 -9.16 2.69
CA ASN A 54 10.25 -9.62 1.31
C ASN A 54 10.59 -8.46 0.37
N LEU A 55 9.94 -7.31 0.54
CA LEU A 55 10.12 -6.15 -0.33
C LEU A 55 11.48 -5.47 -0.15
N LEU A 56 12.03 -5.51 1.06
CA LEU A 56 13.40 -5.01 1.29
C LEU A 56 14.44 -5.86 0.58
N ARG A 57 14.18 -7.15 0.39
CA ARG A 57 15.07 -8.07 -0.32
C ARG A 57 14.85 -8.04 -1.83
N ASP A 58 13.58 -7.97 -2.26
CA ASP A 58 13.18 -7.95 -3.66
C ASP A 58 11.98 -7.02 -3.79
N ASN A 59 12.16 -5.88 -4.43
CA ASN A 59 11.15 -4.83 -4.45
C ASN A 59 10.05 -5.05 -5.50
N ARG A 60 10.07 -6.15 -6.23
CA ARG A 60 9.01 -6.48 -7.19
C ARG A 60 7.75 -6.92 -6.46
N ALA A 61 6.61 -6.47 -6.94
CA ALA A 61 5.32 -6.83 -6.36
C ALA A 61 4.22 -6.84 -7.41
N VAL A 62 3.14 -7.53 -7.07
CA VAL A 62 1.88 -7.48 -7.81
C VAL A 62 0.82 -7.00 -6.83
N LEU A 63 -0.03 -6.09 -7.27
CA LEU A 63 -1.19 -5.66 -6.49
C LEU A 63 -2.45 -6.09 -7.24
N HIS A 64 -3.25 -6.94 -6.60
CA HIS A 64 -4.50 -7.45 -7.15
C HIS A 64 -5.68 -6.81 -6.42
N ILE A 65 -6.62 -6.25 -7.19
CA ILE A 65 -7.79 -5.55 -6.66
C ILE A 65 -9.03 -6.14 -7.31
N THR A 66 -10.01 -6.50 -6.50
CA THR A 66 -11.26 -7.09 -6.96
C THR A 66 -12.45 -6.23 -6.54
N SER A 67 -13.40 -6.05 -7.43
CA SER A 67 -14.71 -5.48 -7.14
C SER A 67 -15.78 -6.46 -7.59
N PRO A 68 -16.25 -7.37 -6.71
CA PRO A 68 -17.19 -8.41 -7.08
C PRO A 68 -18.54 -7.86 -7.56
N GLU A 69 -18.97 -6.71 -7.03
CA GLU A 69 -20.26 -6.10 -7.35
C GLU A 69 -20.36 -5.76 -8.84
N THR A 70 -19.25 -5.42 -9.47
CA THR A 70 -19.22 -5.05 -10.90
C THR A 70 -18.53 -6.10 -11.77
N TRP A 71 -18.16 -7.25 -11.19
CA TRP A 71 -17.38 -8.28 -11.89
C TRP A 71 -16.07 -7.72 -12.46
N SER A 72 -15.48 -6.80 -11.73
CA SER A 72 -14.22 -6.16 -12.12
C SER A 72 -13.04 -6.71 -11.31
N TYR A 73 -11.90 -6.81 -11.95
CA TYR A 73 -10.64 -7.05 -11.25
C TYR A 73 -9.50 -6.39 -12.00
N LEU A 74 -8.42 -6.17 -11.28
CA LEU A 74 -7.22 -5.54 -11.79
C LEU A 74 -6.01 -6.21 -11.18
N SER A 75 -5.03 -6.54 -12.00
CA SER A 75 -3.72 -7.02 -11.54
C SER A 75 -2.66 -6.06 -12.05
N LEU A 76 -1.94 -5.45 -11.13
CA LEU A 76 -0.91 -4.46 -11.43
C LEU A 76 0.47 -5.06 -11.14
N ASP A 77 1.37 -5.00 -12.11
CA ASP A 77 2.79 -5.25 -11.88
C ASP A 77 3.46 -3.94 -11.48
N GLY A 78 4.45 -4.03 -10.61
CA GLY A 78 5.19 -2.85 -10.23
C GLY A 78 6.36 -3.15 -9.31
N VAL A 79 6.98 -2.08 -8.84
CA VAL A 79 8.03 -2.13 -7.84
C VAL A 79 7.64 -1.23 -6.68
N VAL A 80 8.22 -1.48 -5.50
CA VAL A 80 7.91 -0.67 -4.33
C VAL A 80 9.11 0.16 -3.90
N GLU A 81 8.79 1.30 -3.30
CA GLU A 81 9.71 2.09 -2.49
C GLU A 81 9.29 1.90 -1.04
N VAL A 82 10.23 1.65 -0.15
CA VAL A 82 9.96 1.48 1.28
C VAL A 82 10.59 2.65 2.01
N THR A 83 9.77 3.37 2.79
CA THR A 83 10.25 4.51 3.57
C THR A 83 11.04 4.07 4.80
N GLU A 84 11.63 5.03 5.51
CA GLU A 84 12.17 4.78 6.82
C GLU A 84 11.04 4.47 7.81
N ILE A 85 11.40 3.87 8.95
CA ILE A 85 10.47 3.57 10.04
C ILE A 85 10.18 4.86 10.82
N ALA A 86 8.93 5.06 11.21
CA ALA A 86 8.54 6.17 12.08
C ALA A 86 9.31 6.11 13.41
N GLN A 87 10.00 7.18 13.76
CA GLN A 87 10.85 7.24 14.96
C GLN A 87 10.51 8.38 15.89
N VAL A 88 10.10 9.52 15.34
CA VAL A 88 9.82 10.74 16.09
C VAL A 88 8.45 11.26 15.66
N ALA A 89 7.66 11.73 16.61
CA ALA A 89 6.35 12.32 16.32
C ALA A 89 6.50 13.43 15.27
N GLU A 90 5.58 13.40 14.29
CA GLU A 90 5.54 14.38 13.19
C GLU A 90 6.75 14.35 12.25
N ASP A 91 7.57 13.30 12.29
CA ASP A 91 8.60 13.15 11.25
C ASP A 91 7.94 12.93 9.87
N PRO A 92 8.70 12.99 8.77
CA PRO A 92 8.12 12.84 7.43
C PRO A 92 7.32 11.56 7.25
N VAL A 93 7.75 10.45 7.86
CA VAL A 93 7.05 9.16 7.77
C VAL A 93 5.72 9.22 8.53
N CYS A 94 5.70 9.79 9.73
CA CYS A 94 4.47 9.97 10.49
C CYS A 94 3.46 10.81 9.71
N LYS A 95 3.92 11.87 9.04
CA LYS A 95 3.05 12.71 8.21
C LYS A 95 2.49 11.96 7.03
N GLU A 96 3.30 11.16 6.37
CA GLU A 96 2.84 10.32 5.24
C GLU A 96 1.85 9.26 5.72
N LEU A 97 2.13 8.61 6.85
CA LEU A 97 1.21 7.64 7.46
C LEU A 97 -0.14 8.29 7.80
N ALA A 98 -0.12 9.52 8.30
CA ALA A 98 -1.34 10.28 8.59
C ALA A 98 -2.15 10.57 7.32
N THR A 99 -1.49 10.89 6.22
CA THR A 99 -2.12 11.11 4.92
C THR A 99 -2.78 9.82 4.42
N VAL A 100 -2.08 8.69 4.51
CA VAL A 100 -2.62 7.38 4.13
C VAL A 100 -3.84 7.03 4.99
N PHE A 101 -3.73 7.19 6.30
CA PHE A 101 -4.83 6.93 7.23
C PHE A 101 -6.07 7.72 6.86
N THR A 102 -5.93 9.04 6.67
CA THR A 102 -7.05 9.93 6.35
C THR A 102 -7.71 9.53 5.03
N ALA A 103 -6.93 9.17 4.02
CA ALA A 103 -7.45 8.77 2.72
C ALA A 103 -8.19 7.43 2.78
N VAL A 104 -7.66 6.45 3.50
CA VAL A 104 -8.28 5.12 3.63
C VAL A 104 -9.55 5.20 4.50
N GLN A 105 -9.47 5.85 5.64
CA GLN A 105 -10.59 5.94 6.58
C GLN A 105 -11.62 6.99 6.19
N LYS A 106 -11.29 7.89 5.27
CA LYS A 106 -12.14 9.02 4.83
C LYS A 106 -12.54 9.93 6.00
N LYS A 107 -11.68 10.04 7.00
CA LYS A 107 -11.85 10.91 8.16
C LYS A 107 -10.50 11.14 8.81
N GLN A 108 -10.39 12.23 9.56
CA GLN A 108 -9.19 12.48 10.35
C GLN A 108 -9.20 11.65 11.63
N HIS A 109 -8.01 11.30 12.10
CA HIS A 109 -7.86 10.63 13.39
C HIS A 109 -8.29 11.59 14.51
N PRO A 110 -9.01 11.13 15.54
CA PRO A 110 -9.48 12.01 16.62
C PRO A 110 -8.35 12.57 17.49
N ASP A 111 -7.19 11.93 17.49
CA ASP A 111 -6.04 12.35 18.30
C ASP A 111 -4.73 12.02 17.56
N TRP A 112 -4.17 13.03 16.90
CA TRP A 112 -2.95 12.85 16.10
C TRP A 112 -1.72 12.52 16.96
N ASN A 113 -1.70 12.97 18.20
CA ASN A 113 -0.61 12.61 19.11
C ASN A 113 -0.63 11.12 19.44
N GLU A 114 -1.80 10.59 19.75
CA GLU A 114 -1.99 9.15 19.96
C GLU A 114 -1.63 8.36 18.70
N PHE A 115 -2.07 8.83 17.52
CA PHE A 115 -1.73 8.21 16.24
C PHE A 115 -0.21 8.12 16.05
N ASN A 116 0.50 9.24 16.22
CA ASN A 116 1.94 9.26 16.04
C ASN A 116 2.65 8.27 16.98
N GLN A 117 2.23 8.23 18.25
CA GLN A 117 2.82 7.31 19.21
C GLN A 117 2.57 5.84 18.83
N ALA A 118 1.39 5.52 18.32
CA ALA A 118 1.08 4.18 17.84
C ALA A 118 1.94 3.80 16.63
N MET A 119 2.15 4.72 15.68
CA MET A 119 2.99 4.47 14.51
C MET A 119 4.44 4.18 14.91
N ILE A 120 4.96 4.93 15.86
CA ILE A 120 6.31 4.73 16.36
C ILE A 120 6.43 3.40 17.12
N LYS A 121 5.49 3.12 18.02
CA LYS A 121 5.47 1.88 18.81
C LYS A 121 5.41 0.65 17.92
N ASP A 122 4.58 0.68 16.89
CA ASP A 122 4.38 -0.44 15.96
C ASP A 122 5.47 -0.53 14.90
N LYS A 123 6.45 0.37 14.90
CA LYS A 123 7.49 0.44 13.87
C LYS A 123 6.90 0.50 12.47
N ARG A 124 5.97 1.43 12.27
CA ARG A 124 5.29 1.62 11.00
C ARG A 124 6.16 2.37 10.00
N LEU A 125 5.92 2.05 8.74
CA LEU A 125 6.51 2.72 7.58
C LEU A 125 5.49 2.72 6.44
N VAL A 126 5.82 3.38 5.34
CA VAL A 126 4.97 3.37 4.16
C VAL A 126 5.65 2.53 3.07
N ILE A 127 4.88 1.61 2.50
CA ILE A 127 5.21 0.91 1.26
C ILE A 127 4.52 1.67 0.15
N ARG A 128 5.27 2.19 -0.82
CA ARG A 128 4.74 2.87 -1.99
C ARG A 128 4.89 1.96 -3.20
N PHE A 129 3.78 1.42 -3.66
CA PHE A 129 3.77 0.58 -4.86
C PHE A 129 3.64 1.47 -6.09
N VAL A 130 4.61 1.36 -6.99
CA VAL A 130 4.69 2.13 -8.24
C VAL A 130 4.30 1.19 -9.38
N PRO A 131 3.09 1.30 -9.94
CA PRO A 131 2.65 0.40 -10.99
C PRO A 131 3.35 0.68 -12.30
N SER A 132 3.64 -0.38 -13.06
CA SER A 132 4.26 -0.29 -14.39
C SER A 132 3.37 -0.84 -15.50
N SER A 133 2.47 -1.77 -15.19
CA SER A 133 1.53 -2.32 -16.16
C SER A 133 0.29 -2.87 -15.46
N ALA A 134 -0.77 -3.04 -16.23
CA ALA A 134 -2.05 -3.51 -15.71
C ALA A 134 -2.71 -4.48 -16.68
N VAL A 135 -3.30 -5.53 -16.12
CA VAL A 135 -4.21 -6.44 -16.83
C VAL A 135 -5.46 -6.63 -15.99
N GLY A 136 -6.58 -6.90 -16.61
CA GLY A 136 -7.83 -7.13 -15.91
C GLY A 136 -9.04 -6.76 -16.73
N GLN A 137 -10.17 -6.65 -16.04
CA GLN A 137 -11.45 -6.29 -16.62
C GLN A 137 -12.13 -5.28 -15.71
N ILE A 138 -12.36 -4.11 -16.25
CA ILE A 138 -13.02 -3.00 -15.53
C ILE A 138 -14.39 -2.79 -16.16
N ASN A 139 -15.42 -2.93 -15.38
CA ASN A 139 -16.81 -2.72 -15.81
C ASN A 139 -17.42 -1.50 -15.13
#